data_985c6faa204c828bb30840cf0cbce88a
#
_entry.id   985c6faa204c828bb30840cf0cbce88a
#
_cell.length_a   1.000
_cell.length_b   1.000
_cell.length_c   1.000
_cell.angle_alpha   90.00
_cell.angle_beta   90.00
_cell.angle_gamma   90.00
#
_symmetry.space_group_name_H-M   'P 1'
#
loop_
_entity.id
_entity.type
_entity.pdbx_description
1 polymer ?
#
loop_
_entity_poly.entity_id
_entity_poly.type
_entity_poly.pdbx_seq_one_letter_code
_entity_poly.pdbx_strand_id
1 'polypeptide(L)'
;AKAVATSLAAPESGKQAYFISIKGPELLNKYVGETERHIRAIFARARALAASDVPVVIFFDEMEALFRTRGSGVSSDVETMIVPQLLAEMDGLESMENVVVIGASNRADMIDPAVLRPGRLDVRVRVMRPSRRQARDIFSKHLTPDLPISPAQLAESGSAERAVADMIDAALDRLYARDDSAALFDVQSADGTS
;
A
#
# COMPACT_ATOMS: atom_id res chain seq x y z
N ALA A 1 -3.60 4.62 -1.01
CA ALA A 1 -4.72 4.15 -1.82
C ALA A 1 -5.99 5.01 -1.60
N LYS A 2 -6.53 5.17 -0.37
CA LYS A 2 -7.73 6.01 -0.13
C LYS A 2 -7.54 7.46 -0.61
N ALA A 3 -6.40 8.08 -0.35
CA ALA A 3 -6.08 9.42 -0.83
C ALA A 3 -6.10 9.53 -2.37
N VAL A 4 -5.68 8.49 -3.08
CA VAL A 4 -5.76 8.44 -4.55
C VAL A 4 -7.23 8.40 -5.00
N ALA A 5 -8.07 7.59 -4.37
CA ALA A 5 -9.49 7.58 -4.66
C ALA A 5 -10.15 8.95 -4.42
N THR A 6 -9.79 9.63 -3.32
CA THR A 6 -10.27 10.99 -3.04
C THR A 6 -9.77 12.00 -4.09
N SER A 7 -8.53 11.86 -4.59
CA SER A 7 -7.99 12.74 -5.63
C SER A 7 -8.63 12.51 -7.00
N LEU A 8 -9.05 11.28 -7.30
CA LEU A 8 -9.77 10.93 -8.53
C LEU A 8 -11.25 11.35 -8.47
N ALA A 9 -11.82 11.46 -7.28
CA ALA A 9 -13.11 12.09 -7.08
C ALA A 9 -12.93 13.61 -7.29
N ALA A 10 -13.12 14.09 -8.52
CA ALA A 10 -13.00 15.52 -8.83
C ALA A 10 -14.02 16.30 -7.98
N PRO A 11 -13.58 17.18 -7.06
CA PRO A 11 -14.49 17.92 -6.17
C PRO A 11 -15.49 18.80 -6.92
N GLU A 12 -15.12 19.25 -8.12
CA GLU A 12 -15.91 20.13 -8.96
C GLU A 12 -17.06 19.43 -9.69
N SER A 13 -16.99 18.11 -9.87
CA SER A 13 -18.02 17.34 -10.60
C SER A 13 -19.03 16.64 -9.71
N GLY A 14 -18.86 16.67 -8.37
CA GLY A 14 -19.70 15.94 -7.43
C GLY A 14 -19.60 14.40 -7.54
N LYS A 15 -18.69 13.88 -8.39
CA LYS A 15 -18.49 12.45 -8.59
C LYS A 15 -17.72 11.85 -7.42
N GLN A 16 -18.27 10.82 -6.80
CA GLN A 16 -17.57 10.04 -5.79
C GLN A 16 -16.79 8.91 -6.47
N ALA A 17 -15.52 8.73 -6.11
CA ALA A 17 -14.75 7.58 -6.54
C ALA A 17 -15.09 6.35 -5.70
N TYR A 18 -15.19 5.20 -6.35
CA TYR A 18 -15.38 3.92 -5.68
C TYR A 18 -14.02 3.32 -5.29
N PHE A 19 -13.91 2.91 -4.03
CA PHE A 19 -12.70 2.26 -3.52
C PHE A 19 -13.02 0.82 -3.11
N ILE A 20 -12.41 -0.13 -3.82
CA ILE A 20 -12.53 -1.57 -3.55
C ILE A 20 -11.22 -2.02 -2.93
N SER A 21 -11.24 -2.46 -1.67
CA SER A 21 -10.06 -2.98 -0.97
C SER A 21 -10.13 -4.49 -0.86
N ILE A 22 -9.06 -5.14 -1.26
CA ILE A 22 -8.92 -6.59 -1.28
C ILE A 22 -7.66 -6.94 -0.50
N LYS A 23 -7.78 -7.78 0.52
CA LYS A 23 -6.63 -8.34 1.21
C LYS A 23 -6.33 -9.73 0.66
N GLY A 24 -5.10 -9.94 0.22
CA GLY A 24 -4.67 -11.18 -0.40
C GLY A 24 -5.04 -12.44 0.42
N PRO A 25 -4.67 -12.52 1.71
CA PRO A 25 -4.99 -13.68 2.54
C PRO A 25 -6.50 -13.94 2.72
N GLU A 26 -7.32 -12.89 2.76
CA GLU A 26 -8.78 -13.04 2.94
C GLU A 26 -9.45 -13.68 1.73
N LEU A 27 -8.89 -13.48 0.53
CA LEU A 27 -9.37 -14.14 -0.69
C LEU A 27 -9.00 -15.63 -0.72
N LEU A 28 -7.83 -16.00 -0.21
CA LEU A 28 -7.33 -17.38 -0.23
C LEU A 28 -8.01 -18.30 0.80
N ASN A 29 -8.60 -17.75 1.85
CA ASN A 29 -9.24 -18.52 2.92
C ASN A 29 -10.57 -19.18 2.54
N LYS A 30 -10.97 -19.11 1.27
CA LYS A 30 -12.22 -19.70 0.77
C LYS A 30 -11.95 -20.90 -0.13
N TYR A 31 -12.95 -21.79 -0.23
CA TYR A 31 -12.86 -22.99 -1.06
C TYR A 31 -12.47 -22.69 -2.51
N VAL A 32 -11.73 -23.63 -3.12
CA VAL A 32 -11.39 -23.61 -4.56
C VAL A 32 -12.64 -23.33 -5.38
N GLY A 33 -12.57 -22.40 -6.32
CA GLY A 33 -13.73 -21.96 -7.14
C GLY A 33 -14.52 -20.80 -6.55
N GLU A 34 -14.62 -20.65 -5.23
CA GLU A 34 -15.22 -19.45 -4.63
C GLU A 34 -14.30 -18.23 -4.78
N THR A 35 -13.01 -18.41 -4.63
CA THR A 35 -12.00 -17.37 -4.81
C THR A 35 -12.06 -16.79 -6.22
N GLU A 36 -12.08 -17.64 -7.25
CA GLU A 36 -12.20 -17.19 -8.65
C GLU A 36 -13.51 -16.46 -8.90
N ARG A 37 -14.62 -16.97 -8.35
CA ARG A 37 -15.93 -16.32 -8.47
C ARG A 37 -15.93 -14.94 -7.82
N HIS A 38 -15.29 -14.78 -6.65
CA HIS A 38 -15.15 -13.49 -6.00
C HIS A 38 -14.30 -12.52 -6.80
N ILE A 39 -13.16 -12.97 -7.33
CA ILE A 39 -12.30 -12.17 -8.20
C ILE A 39 -13.11 -11.66 -9.39
N ARG A 40 -13.78 -12.55 -10.12
CA ARG A 40 -14.65 -12.17 -11.26
C ARG A 40 -15.74 -11.16 -10.86
N ALA A 41 -16.39 -11.36 -9.72
CA ALA A 41 -17.43 -10.46 -9.23
C ALA A 41 -16.89 -9.06 -8.91
N ILE A 42 -15.70 -8.97 -8.30
CA ILE A 42 -15.03 -7.70 -7.99
C ILE A 42 -14.74 -6.93 -9.28
N PHE A 43 -14.10 -7.57 -10.25
CA PHE A 43 -13.76 -6.94 -11.53
C PHE A 43 -14.98 -6.61 -12.38
N ALA A 44 -16.01 -7.47 -12.37
CA ALA A 44 -17.28 -7.18 -13.03
C ALA A 44 -17.97 -5.94 -12.40
N ARG A 45 -17.92 -5.82 -11.08
CA ARG A 45 -18.43 -4.64 -10.36
C ARG A 45 -17.64 -3.38 -10.73
N ALA A 46 -16.31 -3.47 -10.80
CA ALA A 46 -15.45 -2.36 -11.19
C ALA A 46 -15.78 -1.90 -12.62
N ARG A 47 -15.91 -2.84 -13.57
CA ARG A 47 -16.31 -2.53 -14.96
C ARG A 47 -17.69 -1.89 -15.06
N ALA A 48 -18.65 -2.37 -14.31
CA ALA A 48 -20.01 -1.80 -14.30
C ALA A 48 -20.03 -0.35 -13.79
N LEU A 49 -19.25 -0.06 -12.76
CA LEU A 49 -19.12 1.31 -12.22
C LEU A 49 -18.38 2.22 -13.20
N ALA A 50 -17.29 1.73 -13.79
CA ALA A 50 -16.52 2.46 -14.77
C ALA A 50 -17.32 2.80 -16.04
N ALA A 51 -18.17 1.87 -16.49
CA ALA A 51 -19.09 2.10 -17.61
C ALA A 51 -20.11 3.21 -17.33
N SER A 52 -20.40 3.49 -16.06
CA SER A 52 -21.24 4.61 -15.61
C SER A 52 -20.42 5.90 -15.35
N ASP A 53 -19.21 5.98 -15.87
CA ASP A 53 -18.27 7.11 -15.71
C ASP A 53 -17.93 7.43 -14.24
N VAL A 54 -17.91 6.41 -13.38
CA VAL A 54 -17.53 6.50 -11.99
C VAL A 54 -16.08 6.05 -11.85
N PRO A 55 -15.16 6.89 -11.31
CA PRO A 55 -13.79 6.48 -11.04
C PRO A 55 -13.73 5.33 -10.03
N VAL A 56 -12.97 4.29 -10.34
CA VAL A 56 -12.83 3.11 -9.50
C VAL A 56 -11.37 2.87 -9.17
N VAL A 57 -11.08 2.67 -7.90
CA VAL A 57 -9.75 2.23 -7.43
C VAL A 57 -9.89 0.83 -6.84
N ILE A 58 -9.19 -0.13 -7.43
CA ILE A 58 -9.03 -1.48 -6.88
C ILE A 58 -7.70 -1.53 -6.16
N PHE A 59 -7.72 -1.82 -4.86
CA PHE A 59 -6.52 -1.89 -4.04
C PHE A 59 -6.30 -3.31 -3.52
N PHE A 60 -5.18 -3.90 -3.90
CA PHE A 60 -4.71 -5.17 -3.37
C PHE A 60 -3.69 -4.94 -2.26
N ASP A 61 -4.03 -5.33 -1.04
CA ASP A 61 -3.11 -5.35 0.09
C ASP A 61 -2.53 -6.75 0.27
N GLU A 62 -1.27 -6.83 0.69
CA GLU A 62 -0.54 -8.10 0.81
C GLU A 62 -0.63 -8.93 -0.48
N MET A 63 -0.41 -8.24 -1.63
CA MET A 63 -0.62 -8.83 -2.96
C MET A 63 0.29 -10.04 -3.22
N GLU A 64 1.40 -10.19 -2.53
CA GLU A 64 2.26 -11.37 -2.58
C GLU A 64 1.55 -12.67 -2.21
N ALA A 65 0.46 -12.59 -1.45
CA ALA A 65 -0.34 -13.77 -1.16
C ALA A 65 -1.09 -14.29 -2.41
N LEU A 66 -1.51 -13.38 -3.30
CA LEU A 66 -2.30 -13.70 -4.49
C LEU A 66 -1.44 -13.93 -5.74
N PHE A 67 -0.34 -13.19 -5.87
CA PHE A 67 0.48 -13.11 -7.07
C PHE A 67 1.85 -13.78 -6.90
N ARG A 68 1.93 -14.83 -6.09
CA ARG A 68 3.18 -15.54 -5.82
C ARG A 68 3.70 -16.25 -7.06
N THR A 69 5.03 -16.17 -7.27
CA THR A 69 5.73 -16.91 -8.31
C THR A 69 5.59 -18.42 -8.11
N ARG A 70 5.31 -19.14 -9.19
CA ARG A 70 5.20 -20.61 -9.20
C ARG A 70 6.51 -21.26 -8.74
N GLY A 71 6.42 -22.21 -7.81
CA GLY A 71 7.57 -23.03 -7.38
C GLY A 71 8.26 -22.57 -6.10
N SER A 72 7.77 -21.56 -5.39
CA SER A 72 8.36 -21.08 -4.12
C SER A 72 7.87 -21.81 -2.87
N GLY A 73 7.28 -22.99 -2.99
CA GLY A 73 6.77 -23.79 -1.86
C GLY A 73 5.79 -24.86 -2.30
N VAL A 74 5.09 -25.49 -1.34
CA VAL A 74 3.99 -26.42 -1.63
C VAL A 74 2.85 -25.62 -2.25
N SER A 75 2.84 -25.54 -3.58
CA SER A 75 1.76 -24.89 -4.32
C SER A 75 0.50 -25.74 -4.18
N SER A 76 -0.51 -25.21 -3.53
CA SER A 76 -1.85 -25.78 -3.63
C SER A 76 -2.37 -25.53 -5.05
N ASP A 77 -3.19 -26.44 -5.57
CA ASP A 77 -3.84 -26.31 -6.90
C ASP A 77 -4.60 -24.97 -7.02
N VAL A 78 -4.99 -24.37 -5.90
CA VAL A 78 -5.65 -23.07 -5.78
C VAL A 78 -4.76 -21.93 -6.29
N GLU A 79 -3.48 -21.89 -5.90
CA GLU A 79 -2.56 -20.82 -6.29
C GLU A 79 -2.25 -20.85 -7.79
N THR A 80 -2.29 -22.04 -8.39
CA THR A 80 -2.03 -22.22 -9.84
C THR A 80 -3.13 -21.63 -10.72
N MET A 81 -4.34 -21.50 -10.23
CA MET A 81 -5.49 -21.00 -11.00
C MET A 81 -5.79 -19.51 -10.76
N ILE A 82 -5.45 -18.99 -9.57
CA ILE A 82 -5.77 -17.60 -9.19
C ILE A 82 -4.96 -16.59 -10.00
N VAL A 83 -3.65 -16.78 -10.16
CA VAL A 83 -2.81 -15.82 -10.88
C VAL A 83 -3.25 -15.64 -12.34
N PRO A 84 -3.47 -16.69 -13.14
CA PRO A 84 -4.00 -16.53 -14.50
C PRO A 84 -5.35 -15.83 -14.55
N GLN A 85 -6.24 -16.13 -13.60
CA GLN A 85 -7.55 -15.48 -13.54
C GLN A 85 -7.43 -13.98 -13.26
N LEU A 86 -6.61 -13.60 -12.26
CA LEU A 86 -6.34 -12.19 -11.95
C LEU A 86 -5.74 -11.44 -13.13
N LEU A 87 -4.77 -12.06 -13.83
CA LEU A 87 -4.16 -11.46 -15.00
C LEU A 87 -5.18 -11.24 -16.12
N ALA A 88 -6.05 -12.22 -16.38
CA ALA A 88 -7.12 -12.10 -17.39
C ALA A 88 -8.12 -10.99 -17.03
N GLU A 89 -8.48 -10.85 -15.75
CA GLU A 89 -9.37 -9.79 -15.30
C GLU A 89 -8.71 -8.39 -15.40
N MET A 90 -7.41 -8.29 -15.12
CA MET A 90 -6.65 -7.04 -15.26
C MET A 90 -6.52 -6.63 -16.73
N ASP A 91 -6.20 -7.57 -17.62
CA ASP A 91 -6.16 -7.33 -19.07
C ASP A 91 -7.52 -6.83 -19.59
N GLY A 92 -8.62 -7.28 -19.00
CA GLY A 92 -9.96 -6.79 -19.29
C GLY A 92 -10.27 -5.37 -18.82
N LEU A 93 -9.38 -4.73 -18.06
CA LEU A 93 -9.49 -3.32 -17.63
C LEU A 93 -8.64 -2.36 -18.46
N GLU A 94 -7.71 -2.85 -19.27
CA GLU A 94 -6.74 -2.03 -20.03
C GLU A 94 -7.39 -0.92 -20.87
N SER A 95 -8.60 -1.15 -21.35
CA SER A 95 -9.35 -0.17 -22.14
C SER A 95 -10.18 0.82 -21.31
N MET A 96 -10.11 0.77 -19.98
CA MET A 96 -10.94 1.59 -19.09
C MET A 96 -10.12 2.70 -18.44
N GLU A 97 -10.27 3.92 -18.92
CA GLU A 97 -9.49 5.09 -18.45
C GLU A 97 -9.77 5.50 -17.00
N ASN A 98 -10.94 5.13 -16.45
CA ASN A 98 -11.36 5.52 -15.11
C ASN A 98 -11.26 4.39 -14.06
N VAL A 99 -10.49 3.32 -14.35
CA VAL A 99 -10.16 2.26 -13.39
C VAL A 99 -8.66 2.29 -13.09
N VAL A 100 -8.31 2.41 -11.81
CA VAL A 100 -6.93 2.34 -11.33
C VAL A 100 -6.75 1.12 -10.44
N VAL A 101 -5.76 0.30 -10.76
CA VAL A 101 -5.37 -0.85 -9.93
C VAL A 101 -4.11 -0.50 -9.15
N ILE A 102 -4.13 -0.69 -7.85
CA ILE A 102 -2.99 -0.44 -6.96
C ILE A 102 -2.70 -1.70 -6.17
N GLY A 103 -1.48 -2.19 -6.24
CA GLY A 103 -0.99 -3.29 -5.42
C GLY A 103 -0.02 -2.80 -4.34
N ALA A 104 -0.14 -3.33 -3.13
CA ALA A 104 0.83 -3.13 -2.07
C ALA A 104 1.42 -4.47 -1.63
N SER A 105 2.74 -4.52 -1.45
CA SER A 105 3.46 -5.71 -1.00
C SER A 105 4.69 -5.34 -0.19
N ASN A 106 4.99 -6.15 0.80
CA ASN A 106 6.23 -6.13 1.56
C ASN A 106 7.31 -7.06 0.96
N ARG A 107 6.94 -7.92 0.02
CA ARG A 107 7.76 -8.97 -0.58
C ARG A 107 7.70 -8.92 -2.12
N ALA A 108 8.22 -7.83 -2.68
CA ALA A 108 8.25 -7.63 -4.14
C ALA A 108 8.99 -8.76 -4.89
N ASP A 109 9.92 -9.44 -4.20
CA ASP A 109 10.66 -10.61 -4.68
C ASP A 109 9.79 -11.85 -4.94
N MET A 110 8.63 -11.92 -4.30
CA MET A 110 7.70 -13.04 -4.41
C MET A 110 6.64 -12.86 -5.49
N ILE A 111 6.51 -11.66 -6.04
CA ILE A 111 5.46 -11.34 -7.01
C ILE A 111 5.84 -11.90 -8.39
N ASP A 112 4.89 -12.58 -9.04
CA ASP A 112 5.08 -13.08 -10.40
C ASP A 112 5.38 -11.93 -11.37
N PRO A 113 6.48 -11.98 -12.12
CA PRO A 113 6.84 -10.95 -13.08
C PRO A 113 5.77 -10.66 -14.13
N ALA A 114 4.89 -11.59 -14.42
CA ALA A 114 3.80 -11.39 -15.37
C ALA A 114 2.81 -10.31 -14.90
N VAL A 115 2.66 -10.12 -13.58
CA VAL A 115 1.80 -9.09 -12.99
C VAL A 115 2.37 -7.69 -13.23
N LEU A 116 3.69 -7.58 -13.34
CA LEU A 116 4.43 -6.33 -13.44
C LEU A 116 4.71 -5.89 -14.89
N ARG A 117 4.05 -6.54 -15.86
CA ARG A 117 4.18 -6.19 -17.30
C ARG A 117 3.36 -4.94 -17.63
N PRO A 118 3.73 -4.21 -18.72
CA PRO A 118 2.93 -3.11 -19.25
C PRO A 118 1.46 -3.51 -19.46
N GLY A 119 0.54 -2.58 -19.19
CA GLY A 119 -0.91 -2.82 -19.21
C GLY A 119 -1.48 -3.41 -17.91
N ARG A 120 -0.63 -3.71 -16.91
CA ARG A 120 -1.02 -4.26 -15.61
C ARG A 120 -0.47 -3.36 -14.48
N LEU A 121 0.39 -3.89 -13.61
CA LEU A 121 1.06 -3.09 -12.56
C LEU A 121 2.44 -2.66 -13.04
N ASP A 122 2.49 -1.81 -14.02
CA ASP A 122 3.70 -1.34 -14.71
C ASP A 122 4.44 -0.22 -13.97
N VAL A 123 3.73 0.57 -13.15
CA VAL A 123 4.32 1.63 -12.34
C VAL A 123 4.70 1.11 -10.96
N ARG A 124 5.99 1.18 -10.62
CA ARG A 124 6.51 0.73 -9.33
C ARG A 124 6.95 1.90 -8.48
N VAL A 125 6.36 2.00 -7.29
CA VAL A 125 6.71 3.01 -6.30
C VAL A 125 7.30 2.32 -5.07
N ARG A 126 8.59 2.56 -4.82
CA ARG A 126 9.24 2.07 -3.61
C ARG A 126 8.97 3.04 -2.46
N VAL A 127 8.27 2.56 -1.44
CA VAL A 127 8.05 3.34 -0.21
C VAL A 127 9.27 3.13 0.68
N MET A 128 10.08 4.17 0.81
CA MET A 128 11.26 4.19 1.66
C MET A 128 10.89 4.59 3.10
N ARG A 129 11.78 4.28 4.04
CA ARG A 129 11.69 4.85 5.39
C ARG A 129 11.66 6.37 5.29
N PRO A 130 10.76 7.06 6.00
CA PRO A 130 10.70 8.51 5.93
C PRO A 130 12.02 9.15 6.42
N SER A 131 12.46 10.21 5.76
CA SER A 131 13.53 11.05 6.26
C SER A 131 13.09 11.75 7.57
N ARG A 132 14.05 12.25 8.36
CA ARG A 132 13.77 12.99 9.60
C ARG A 132 12.72 14.10 9.39
N ARG A 133 12.81 14.84 8.28
CA ARG A 133 11.83 15.89 7.91
C ARG A 133 10.45 15.30 7.67
N GLN A 134 10.35 14.26 6.85
CA GLN A 134 9.09 13.58 6.56
C GLN A 134 8.47 12.93 7.81
N ALA A 135 9.30 12.38 8.69
CA ALA A 135 8.84 11.84 9.97
C ALA A 135 8.27 12.95 10.87
N ARG A 136 8.89 14.14 10.90
CA ARG A 136 8.33 15.31 11.59
C ARG A 136 6.93 15.64 11.06
N ASP A 137 6.78 15.73 9.74
CA ASP A 137 5.50 16.02 9.10
C ASP A 137 4.43 14.96 9.43
N ILE A 138 4.83 13.70 9.55
CA ILE A 138 3.95 12.59 9.96
C ILE A 138 3.54 12.78 11.43
N PHE A 139 4.50 12.97 12.32
CA PHE A 139 4.22 13.17 13.75
C PHE A 139 3.29 14.36 13.98
N SER A 140 3.52 15.49 13.31
CA SER A 140 2.71 16.71 13.46
C SER A 140 1.24 16.52 13.03
N LYS A 141 0.92 15.51 12.22
CA LYS A 141 -0.45 15.15 11.85
C LYS A 141 -1.18 14.32 12.91
N HIS A 142 -0.43 13.63 13.76
CA HIS A 142 -0.98 12.72 14.77
C HIS A 142 -0.81 13.23 16.20
N LEU A 143 0.24 14.00 16.44
CA LEU A 143 0.50 14.65 17.73
C LEU A 143 0.05 16.10 17.63
N THR A 144 -1.17 16.35 18.07
CA THR A 144 -1.79 17.69 18.09
C THR A 144 -1.87 18.25 19.51
N PRO A 145 -1.97 19.58 19.71
CA PRO A 145 -2.10 20.18 21.01
C PRO A 145 -3.33 19.73 21.83
N ASP A 146 -4.31 19.09 21.17
CA ASP A 146 -5.52 18.54 21.81
C ASP A 146 -5.26 17.24 22.59
N LEU A 147 -4.05 16.68 22.47
CA LEU A 147 -3.69 15.48 23.24
C LEU A 147 -3.59 15.81 24.74
N PRO A 148 -3.94 14.84 25.60
CA PRO A 148 -3.80 15.02 27.05
C PRO A 148 -2.32 15.07 27.44
N ILE A 149 -1.77 16.28 27.56
CA ILE A 149 -0.40 16.53 27.96
C ILE A 149 -0.34 16.65 29.48
N SER A 150 0.68 16.07 30.12
CA SER A 150 0.81 16.13 31.57
C SER A 150 1.03 17.57 32.05
N PRO A 151 0.49 17.95 33.24
CA PRO A 151 0.69 19.29 33.79
C PRO A 151 2.18 19.66 33.96
N ALA A 152 3.03 18.67 34.26
CA ALA A 152 4.47 18.88 34.39
C ALA A 152 5.10 19.29 33.05
N GLN A 153 4.77 18.62 31.96
CA GLN A 153 5.25 18.95 30.61
C GLN A 153 4.73 20.32 30.14
N LEU A 154 3.46 20.65 30.45
CA LEU A 154 2.91 21.98 30.15
C LEU A 154 3.63 23.08 30.91
N ALA A 155 3.99 22.85 32.16
CA ALA A 155 4.72 23.83 32.97
C ALA A 155 6.16 24.02 32.45
N GLU A 156 6.80 22.95 31.97
CA GLU A 156 8.15 22.99 31.41
C GLU A 156 8.20 23.68 30.03
N SER A 157 7.28 23.34 29.16
CA SER A 157 7.26 23.86 27.77
C SER A 157 6.53 25.20 27.65
N GLY A 158 5.71 25.58 28.60
CA GLY A 158 4.97 26.85 28.64
C GLY A 158 3.69 26.91 27.78
N SER A 159 3.52 26.00 26.80
CA SER A 159 2.29 25.83 26.02
C SER A 159 2.15 24.40 25.46
N ALA A 160 0.90 24.01 25.11
CA ALA A 160 0.63 22.69 24.54
C ALA A 160 1.30 22.50 23.20
N GLU A 161 1.33 23.51 22.33
CA GLU A 161 2.00 23.47 21.03
C GLU A 161 3.51 23.23 21.18
N ARG A 162 4.12 23.89 22.16
CA ARG A 162 5.55 23.75 22.44
C ARG A 162 5.88 22.40 23.03
N ALA A 163 5.06 21.91 23.97
CA ALA A 163 5.20 20.57 24.53
C ALA A 163 5.11 19.47 23.44
N VAL A 164 4.17 19.59 22.48
CA VAL A 164 4.08 18.68 21.34
C VAL A 164 5.32 18.78 20.45
N ALA A 165 5.80 19.97 20.16
CA ALA A 165 7.00 20.16 19.36
C ALA A 165 8.24 19.52 20.02
N ASP A 166 8.41 19.71 21.32
CA ASP A 166 9.51 19.12 22.11
C ASP A 166 9.42 17.58 22.12
N MET A 167 8.22 17.02 22.25
CA MET A 167 8.00 15.56 22.16
C MET A 167 8.35 15.01 20.78
N ILE A 168 7.98 15.71 19.71
CA ILE A 168 8.31 15.32 18.33
C ILE A 168 9.83 15.35 18.15
N ASP A 169 10.51 16.39 18.61
CA ASP A 169 11.96 16.51 18.49
C ASP A 169 12.68 15.41 19.28
N ALA A 170 12.27 15.16 20.50
CA ALA A 170 12.83 14.08 21.30
C ALA A 170 12.59 12.68 20.66
N ALA A 171 11.43 12.45 20.06
CA ALA A 171 11.15 11.21 19.33
C ALA A 171 12.02 11.07 18.09
N LEU A 172 12.19 12.14 17.32
CA LEU A 172 13.04 12.16 16.13
C LEU A 172 14.50 11.94 16.48
N ASP A 173 14.99 12.56 17.55
CA ASP A 173 16.36 12.36 18.03
C ASP A 173 16.63 10.90 18.39
N ARG A 174 15.68 10.24 19.05
CA ARG A 174 15.78 8.81 19.37
C ARG A 174 15.70 7.91 18.15
N LEU A 175 14.83 8.24 17.17
CA LEU A 175 14.65 7.43 15.96
C LEU A 175 15.83 7.53 15.00
N TYR A 176 16.44 8.71 14.90
CA TYR A 176 17.49 9.00 13.93
C TYR A 176 18.91 9.11 14.57
N ALA A 177 19.03 9.15 15.89
CA ALA A 177 20.33 9.06 16.58
C ALA A 177 21.11 7.75 16.30
N ARG A 178 20.40 6.72 15.82
CA ARG A 178 21.01 5.45 15.39
C ARG A 178 21.43 5.43 13.93
N ASP A 179 21.08 6.44 13.13
CA ASP A 179 21.51 6.50 11.73
C ASP A 179 22.99 6.83 11.57
N ASP A 180 23.62 7.45 12.57
CA ASP A 180 25.10 7.54 12.63
C ASP A 180 25.78 6.18 12.89
N SER A 181 25.03 5.19 13.37
CA SER A 181 25.48 3.80 13.50
C SER A 181 25.01 2.90 12.33
N ALA A 182 24.33 3.43 11.31
CA ALA A 182 23.98 2.70 10.10
C ALA A 182 25.22 2.27 9.28
N ALA A 183 26.38 2.85 9.56
CA ALA A 183 27.67 2.31 9.12
C ALA A 183 28.00 0.90 9.67
N LEU A 184 27.24 0.41 10.67
CA LEU A 184 27.40 -0.94 11.24
C LEU A 184 26.52 -2.00 10.55
N PHE A 185 25.62 -1.60 9.65
CA PHE A 185 24.80 -2.50 8.82
C PHE A 185 25.03 -2.20 7.33
N ASP A 186 26.28 -1.98 6.95
CA ASP A 186 26.73 -2.26 5.60
C ASP A 186 26.60 -3.78 5.42
N VAL A 187 25.42 -4.19 4.96
CA VAL A 187 25.27 -5.50 4.38
C VAL A 187 26.14 -5.47 3.15
N GLN A 188 27.36 -6.00 3.27
CA GLN A 188 28.17 -6.36 2.14
C GLN A 188 27.24 -7.16 1.21
N SER A 189 26.85 -6.53 0.11
CA SER A 189 26.28 -7.24 -1.01
C SER A 189 27.29 -8.32 -1.33
N ALA A 190 26.87 -9.58 -1.19
CA ALA A 190 27.65 -10.76 -1.54
C ALA A 190 27.76 -10.85 -3.08
N ASP A 191 28.36 -9.84 -3.69
CA ASP A 191 28.91 -9.87 -5.04
C ASP A 191 30.41 -9.89 -4.88
N GLY A 192 30.90 -11.13 -4.59
CA GLY A 192 32.29 -11.46 -4.73
C GLY A 192 32.71 -11.31 -6.18
N THR A 193 33.25 -10.13 -6.51
CA THR A 193 34.18 -9.97 -7.61
C THR A 193 35.34 -9.16 -7.08
N SER A 194 36.46 -9.91 -6.89
CA SER A 194 37.82 -9.47 -6.69
C SER A 194 38.26 -8.40 -7.67
#